data_fa0b9151ee8ef1aadbfb6b36e5398ae2
#
_entry.id   fa0b9151ee8ef1aadbfb6b36e5398ae2
#
_cell.length_a   1.000
_cell.length_b   1.000
_cell.length_c   1.000
_cell.angle_alpha   90.00
_cell.angle_beta   90.00
_cell.angle_gamma   90.00
#
_symmetry.space_group_name_H-M   'P 1'
#
loop_
_entity.id
_entity.type
_entity.pdbx_description
1 polymer ?
#
loop_
_entity_poly.entity_id
_entity_poly.type
_entity_poly.pdbx_seq_one_letter_code
_entity_poly.pdbx_strand_id
1 'polypeptide(L)'
;MILDLILSNHQRDCLTCTRNGNCELQNLAVKFNVTGVEYEGEKNKHKIDDLSPSIVRDFNKCILCRRCVSVCKKVQKIGAIDCINRGFESCISTIGDHSLNDVNCTFCGQCIEACPVGALKEKDSTQEAWEKLKDPETYVIVQTAPAVRVALGLSLIHISEPTRRRGIS
;
A
#
# COMPACT_ATOMS: atom_id res chain seq x y z
N MET A 1 3.54 7.68 25.76
CA MET A 1 4.74 6.80 25.80
C MET A 1 4.80 5.76 24.68
N ILE A 2 3.98 4.68 24.63
CA ILE A 2 4.10 3.64 23.58
C ILE A 2 3.91 4.22 22.16
N LEU A 3 2.91 5.07 21.99
CA LEU A 3 2.62 5.70 20.70
C LEU A 3 3.75 6.64 20.27
N ASP A 4 4.36 7.38 21.22
CA ASP A 4 5.52 8.24 20.97
C ASP A 4 6.73 7.42 20.50
N LEU A 5 6.99 6.28 21.14
CA LEU A 5 8.06 5.39 20.73
C LEU A 5 7.86 4.83 19.32
N ILE A 6 6.62 4.49 18.94
CA ILE A 6 6.32 4.08 17.56
C ILE A 6 6.54 5.24 16.59
N LEU A 7 6.08 6.45 16.95
CA LEU A 7 6.22 7.63 16.12
C LEU A 7 7.67 8.13 16.02
N SER A 8 8.52 7.86 17.03
CA SER A 8 9.93 8.25 17.01
C SER A 8 10.72 7.57 15.89
N ASN A 9 10.41 6.32 15.59
CA ASN A 9 11.05 5.55 14.50
C ASN A 9 10.30 5.68 13.16
N HIS A 10 9.02 6.09 13.18
CA HIS A 10 8.21 6.21 11.98
C HIS A 10 8.57 7.45 11.15
N GLN A 11 8.61 7.30 9.83
CA GLN A 11 8.77 8.45 8.92
C GLN A 11 7.49 9.29 8.91
N ARG A 12 7.57 10.54 9.37
CA ARG A 12 6.42 11.43 9.59
C ARG A 12 6.14 12.36 8.41
N ASP A 13 6.15 11.84 7.21
CA ASP A 13 5.82 12.54 5.96
C ASP A 13 4.32 12.44 5.62
N CYS A 14 3.45 12.58 6.62
CA CYS A 14 2.02 12.33 6.51
C CYS A 14 1.35 13.07 5.34
N LEU A 15 1.74 14.31 5.05
CA LEU A 15 1.14 15.11 3.97
C LEU A 15 1.39 14.53 2.57
N THR A 16 2.49 13.81 2.37
CA THR A 16 2.83 13.15 1.10
C THR A 16 2.57 11.65 1.11
N CYS A 17 2.13 11.11 2.25
CA CYS A 17 1.86 9.70 2.42
C CYS A 17 0.54 9.30 1.73
N THR A 18 0.53 8.19 1.01
CA THR A 18 -0.66 7.64 0.35
C THR A 18 -1.79 7.27 1.32
N ARG A 19 -1.48 7.05 2.60
CA ARG A 19 -2.45 6.76 3.67
C ARG A 19 -2.90 8.00 4.44
N ASN A 20 -2.55 9.22 4.00
CA ASN A 20 -3.01 10.43 4.68
C ASN A 20 -4.54 10.47 4.79
N GLY A 21 -5.05 10.76 5.98
CA GLY A 21 -6.49 10.75 6.28
C GLY A 21 -7.12 9.37 6.48
N ASN A 22 -6.43 8.28 6.11
CA ASN A 22 -6.88 6.89 6.30
C ASN A 22 -5.77 6.01 6.91
N CYS A 23 -5.10 6.52 7.94
CA CYS A 23 -4.00 5.86 8.63
C CYS A 23 -4.36 5.63 10.10
N GLU A 24 -4.33 4.37 10.56
CA GLU A 24 -4.65 4.06 11.97
C GLU A 24 -3.68 4.74 12.93
N LEU A 25 -2.39 4.83 12.59
CA LEU A 25 -1.38 5.50 13.42
C LEU A 25 -1.67 7.00 13.55
N GLN A 26 -2.04 7.66 12.46
CA GLN A 26 -2.42 9.08 12.44
C GLN A 26 -3.68 9.31 13.30
N ASN A 27 -4.69 8.45 13.13
CA ASN A 27 -5.93 8.54 13.90
C ASN A 27 -5.70 8.35 15.41
N LEU A 28 -4.80 7.41 15.78
CA LEU A 28 -4.42 7.21 17.18
C LEU A 28 -3.63 8.40 17.72
N ALA A 29 -2.72 8.98 16.95
CA ALA A 29 -1.97 10.16 17.36
C ALA A 29 -2.91 11.34 17.67
N VAL A 30 -3.89 11.57 16.80
CA VAL A 30 -4.93 12.61 17.03
C VAL A 30 -5.78 12.28 18.26
N LYS A 31 -6.27 11.04 18.39
CA LYS A 31 -7.12 10.59 19.50
C LYS A 31 -6.44 10.76 20.86
N PHE A 32 -5.14 10.50 20.95
CA PHE A 32 -4.37 10.63 22.20
C PHE A 32 -3.63 11.96 22.33
N ASN A 33 -3.93 12.92 21.44
CA ASN A 33 -3.36 14.26 21.43
C ASN A 33 -1.81 14.27 21.44
N VAL A 34 -1.20 13.37 20.66
CA VAL A 34 0.24 13.31 20.47
C VAL A 34 0.63 14.30 19.38
N THR A 35 1.05 15.51 19.79
CA THR A 35 1.37 16.62 18.88
C THR A 35 2.85 16.66 18.48
N GLY A 36 3.70 16.03 19.26
CA GLY A 36 5.15 15.94 19.03
C GLY A 36 5.69 14.58 19.43
N VAL A 37 6.94 14.33 19.12
CA VAL A 37 7.68 13.14 19.54
C VAL A 37 8.75 13.58 20.50
N GLU A 38 8.70 13.07 21.74
CA GLU A 38 9.62 13.42 22.82
C GLU A 38 10.96 12.69 22.68
N TYR A 39 10.95 11.54 21.99
CA TYR A 39 12.15 10.69 21.87
C TYR A 39 12.83 10.91 20.53
N GLU A 40 14.06 11.35 20.58
CA GLU A 40 14.95 11.45 19.43
C GLU A 40 16.03 10.39 19.51
N GLY A 41 16.40 9.82 18.37
CA GLY A 41 17.41 8.77 18.30
C GLY A 41 17.63 8.28 16.88
N GLU A 42 18.40 7.22 16.78
CA GLU A 42 18.64 6.55 15.51
C GLU A 42 17.34 5.99 14.93
N LYS A 43 17.12 6.17 13.63
CA LYS A 43 15.97 5.63 12.90
C LYS A 43 16.40 4.53 11.97
N ASN A 44 15.60 3.49 11.89
CA ASN A 44 15.79 2.44 10.90
C ASN A 44 15.67 3.02 9.49
N LYS A 45 16.61 2.64 8.63
CA LYS A 45 16.60 2.99 7.21
C LYS A 45 16.56 1.71 6.39
N HIS A 46 15.49 1.54 5.67
CA HIS A 46 15.29 0.40 4.77
C HIS A 46 15.21 0.87 3.33
N LYS A 47 15.69 0.01 2.42
CA LYS A 47 15.53 0.23 0.99
C LYS A 47 14.05 0.05 0.62
N ILE A 48 13.53 0.95 -0.21
CA ILE A 48 12.20 0.79 -0.80
C ILE A 48 12.29 -0.29 -1.89
N ASP A 49 11.40 -1.27 -1.85
CA ASP A 49 11.24 -2.27 -2.88
C ASP A 49 10.04 -1.93 -3.76
N ASP A 50 10.32 -1.52 -4.99
CA ASP A 50 9.35 -1.18 -6.04
C ASP A 50 9.50 -2.05 -7.30
N LEU A 51 10.32 -3.10 -7.22
CA LEU A 51 10.61 -4.02 -8.34
C LEU A 51 9.40 -4.89 -8.70
N SER A 52 8.47 -5.09 -7.77
CA SER A 52 7.24 -5.84 -8.01
C SER A 52 6.33 -5.14 -9.03
N PRO A 53 5.56 -5.89 -9.82
CA PRO A 53 4.66 -5.33 -10.83
C PRO A 53 3.47 -4.55 -10.24
N SER A 54 3.10 -4.80 -8.98
CA SER A 54 1.86 -4.25 -8.41
C SER A 54 1.94 -3.77 -6.95
N ILE A 55 2.99 -4.15 -6.21
CA ILE A 55 3.11 -3.85 -4.78
C ILE A 55 4.43 -3.12 -4.51
N VAL A 56 4.36 -1.97 -3.88
CA VAL A 56 5.53 -1.24 -3.38
C VAL A 56 5.63 -1.42 -1.87
N ARG A 57 6.84 -1.72 -1.38
CA ARG A 57 7.15 -1.89 0.05
C ARG A 57 8.07 -0.77 0.52
N ASP A 58 7.61 0.02 1.48
CA ASP A 58 8.40 1.06 2.17
C ASP A 58 8.43 0.77 3.67
N PHE A 59 9.46 0.07 4.11
CA PHE A 59 9.57 -0.33 5.52
C PHE A 59 9.98 0.80 6.46
N ASN A 60 10.39 1.96 5.95
CA ASN A 60 10.61 3.14 6.77
C ASN A 60 9.30 3.62 7.44
N LYS A 61 8.16 3.19 6.91
CA LYS A 61 6.81 3.46 7.43
C LYS A 61 6.22 2.29 8.23
N CYS A 62 6.95 1.19 8.37
CA CYS A 62 6.45 -0.01 9.02
C CYS A 62 6.48 0.14 10.55
N ILE A 63 5.38 -0.22 11.21
CA ILE A 63 5.25 -0.24 12.68
C ILE A 63 5.36 -1.66 13.28
N LEU A 64 5.82 -2.63 12.50
CA LEU A 64 6.03 -4.03 12.92
C LEU A 64 4.80 -4.72 13.52
N CYS A 65 3.59 -4.33 13.14
CA CYS A 65 2.33 -4.90 13.65
C CYS A 65 2.07 -6.34 13.17
N ARG A 66 2.78 -6.83 12.16
CA ARG A 66 2.70 -8.19 11.59
C ARG A 66 1.33 -8.58 11.01
N ARG A 67 0.39 -7.66 10.82
CA ARG A 67 -0.92 -7.98 10.21
C ARG A 67 -0.77 -8.55 8.80
N CYS A 68 0.09 -7.97 7.97
CA CYS A 68 0.39 -8.45 6.62
C CYS A 68 0.97 -9.87 6.61
N VAL A 69 1.86 -10.20 7.56
CA VAL A 69 2.40 -11.56 7.73
C VAL A 69 1.29 -12.54 8.09
N SER A 70 0.43 -12.17 9.04
CA SER A 70 -0.69 -13.02 9.47
C SER A 70 -1.64 -13.32 8.33
N VAL A 71 -2.01 -12.32 7.54
CA VAL A 71 -2.89 -12.49 6.36
C VAL A 71 -2.21 -13.36 5.31
N CYS A 72 -0.95 -13.10 4.98
CA CYS A 72 -0.21 -13.87 3.99
C CYS A 72 -0.07 -15.34 4.38
N LYS A 73 0.25 -15.64 5.67
CA LYS A 73 0.43 -17.00 6.15
C LYS A 73 -0.88 -17.73 6.46
N LYS A 74 -1.79 -17.08 7.19
CA LYS A 74 -2.98 -17.76 7.75
C LYS A 74 -4.17 -17.75 6.81
N VAL A 75 -4.39 -16.66 6.08
CA VAL A 75 -5.53 -16.49 5.18
C VAL A 75 -5.17 -16.97 3.79
N GLN A 76 -4.14 -16.37 3.19
CA GLN A 76 -3.73 -16.66 1.81
C GLN A 76 -2.93 -17.96 1.66
N LYS A 77 -2.34 -18.48 2.76
CA LYS A 77 -1.51 -19.70 2.78
C LYS A 77 -0.26 -19.64 1.90
N ILE A 78 0.20 -18.43 1.53
CA ILE A 78 1.36 -18.22 0.65
C ILE A 78 2.64 -18.13 1.48
N GLY A 79 2.66 -17.27 2.52
CA GLY A 79 3.82 -17.10 3.40
C GLY A 79 5.03 -16.44 2.75
N ALA A 80 4.82 -15.58 1.73
CA ALA A 80 5.91 -14.91 1.02
C ALA A 80 6.69 -13.90 1.87
N ILE A 81 6.07 -13.36 2.92
CA ILE A 81 6.65 -12.36 3.82
C ILE A 81 6.61 -12.82 5.27
N ASP A 82 7.64 -12.46 6.01
CA ASP A 82 7.74 -12.72 7.46
C ASP A 82 8.54 -11.62 8.17
N CYS A 83 8.65 -11.72 9.49
CA CYS A 83 9.54 -10.89 10.25
C CYS A 83 10.97 -11.48 10.16
N ILE A 84 11.88 -10.70 9.66
CA ILE A 84 13.31 -11.04 9.58
C ILE A 84 14.13 -10.16 10.52
N ASN A 85 15.37 -10.56 10.79
CA ASN A 85 16.30 -9.93 11.70
C ASN A 85 15.81 -9.88 13.16
N ARG A 86 16.57 -9.20 14.03
CA ARG A 86 16.28 -9.11 15.48
C ARG A 86 16.52 -7.70 15.99
N GLY A 87 15.89 -7.39 17.12
CA GLY A 87 16.09 -6.12 17.83
C GLY A 87 15.74 -4.92 16.96
N PHE A 88 16.61 -3.95 16.92
CA PHE A 88 16.40 -2.70 16.19
C PHE A 88 16.31 -2.89 14.68
N GLU A 89 17.03 -3.87 14.12
CA GLU A 89 17.01 -4.16 12.66
C GLU A 89 15.83 -5.03 12.21
N SER A 90 14.91 -5.35 13.11
CA SER A 90 13.73 -6.17 12.75
C SER A 90 12.92 -5.48 11.65
N CYS A 91 12.58 -6.21 10.60
CA CYS A 91 11.70 -5.73 9.54
C CYS A 91 10.79 -6.84 9.01
N ILE A 92 9.76 -6.44 8.30
CA ILE A 92 8.88 -7.40 7.59
C ILE A 92 9.39 -7.51 6.16
N SER A 93 9.95 -8.63 5.80
CA SER A 93 10.46 -8.85 4.45
C SER A 93 10.30 -10.30 4.00
N THR A 94 10.88 -10.62 2.87
CA THR A 94 10.97 -11.95 2.30
C THR A 94 12.18 -12.69 2.87
N ILE A 95 12.29 -13.98 2.66
CA ILE A 95 13.50 -14.74 3.02
C ILE A 95 14.69 -14.15 2.26
N GLY A 96 15.78 -13.85 3.00
CA GLY A 96 17.00 -13.25 2.42
C GLY A 96 16.86 -11.79 1.97
N ASP A 97 15.78 -11.12 2.37
CA ASP A 97 15.49 -9.73 2.01
C ASP A 97 15.44 -9.47 0.49
N HIS A 98 14.98 -10.48 -0.26
CA HIS A 98 14.77 -10.37 -1.70
C HIS A 98 13.54 -9.52 -2.06
N SER A 99 13.45 -9.10 -3.31
CA SER A 99 12.24 -8.47 -3.82
C SER A 99 11.04 -9.42 -3.80
N LEU A 100 9.81 -8.88 -3.74
CA LEU A 100 8.60 -9.68 -3.93
C LEU A 100 8.54 -10.37 -5.28
N ASN A 101 9.25 -9.86 -6.27
CA ASN A 101 9.34 -10.45 -7.60
C ASN A 101 10.16 -11.75 -7.63
N ASP A 102 11.07 -11.92 -6.66
CA ASP A 102 12.00 -13.05 -6.60
C ASP A 102 11.53 -14.20 -5.70
N VAL A 103 10.33 -14.06 -5.11
CA VAL A 103 9.74 -15.05 -4.21
C VAL A 103 8.36 -15.49 -4.71
N ASN A 104 7.83 -16.58 -4.15
CA ASN A 104 6.51 -17.11 -4.50
C ASN A 104 5.37 -16.21 -4.02
N CYS A 105 5.35 -14.95 -4.44
CA CYS A 105 4.27 -14.02 -4.18
C CYS A 105 3.25 -14.05 -5.32
N THR A 106 1.96 -14.14 -5.00
CA THR A 106 0.86 -14.12 -6.00
C THR A 106 0.33 -12.73 -6.28
N PHE A 107 0.95 -11.70 -5.70
CA PHE A 107 0.55 -10.29 -5.85
C PHE A 107 -0.93 -10.01 -5.56
N CYS A 108 -1.54 -10.76 -4.64
CA CYS A 108 -2.98 -10.68 -4.32
C CYS A 108 -3.41 -9.39 -3.61
N GLY A 109 -2.46 -8.54 -3.14
CA GLY A 109 -2.74 -7.25 -2.50
C GLY A 109 -3.28 -7.30 -1.06
N GLN A 110 -3.61 -8.48 -0.51
CA GLN A 110 -4.21 -8.60 0.83
C GLN A 110 -3.31 -8.07 1.96
N CYS A 111 -2.00 -8.05 1.75
CA CYS A 111 -1.06 -7.43 2.68
C CYS A 111 -1.18 -5.90 2.72
N ILE A 112 -1.58 -5.26 1.61
CA ILE A 112 -1.84 -3.82 1.51
C ILE A 112 -3.08 -3.47 2.32
N GLU A 113 -4.19 -4.21 2.12
CA GLU A 113 -5.43 -4.04 2.86
C GLU A 113 -5.23 -4.20 4.38
N ALA A 114 -4.44 -5.19 4.78
CA ALA A 114 -4.16 -5.46 6.19
C ALA A 114 -3.21 -4.42 6.82
N CYS A 115 -2.51 -3.61 6.03
CA CYS A 115 -1.52 -2.66 6.54
C CYS A 115 -2.22 -1.42 7.13
N PRO A 116 -2.02 -1.11 8.42
CA PRO A 116 -2.67 0.05 9.05
C PRO A 116 -2.01 1.39 8.72
N VAL A 117 -0.85 1.34 8.07
CA VAL A 117 -0.01 2.50 7.70
C VAL A 117 0.41 2.44 6.23
N GLY A 118 1.16 3.40 5.75
CA GLY A 118 1.62 3.47 4.35
C GLY A 118 2.88 2.65 4.01
N ALA A 119 3.15 1.56 4.75
CA ALA A 119 4.34 0.72 4.50
C ALA A 119 4.18 -0.20 3.27
N LEU A 120 2.96 -0.56 2.93
CA LEU A 120 2.61 -1.33 1.75
C LEU A 120 1.59 -0.52 0.94
N LYS A 121 1.83 -0.38 -0.34
CA LYS A 121 0.94 0.36 -1.24
C LYS A 121 0.91 -0.28 -2.62
N GLU A 122 -0.13 0.03 -3.38
CA GLU A 122 -0.21 -0.31 -4.79
C GLU A 122 0.84 0.46 -5.60
N LYS A 123 1.37 -0.18 -6.63
CA LYS A 123 2.23 0.50 -7.60
C LYS A 123 1.36 1.35 -8.51
N ASP A 124 1.63 2.64 -8.55
CA ASP A 124 0.94 3.57 -9.44
C ASP A 124 1.61 3.58 -10.82
N SER A 125 0.93 3.04 -11.80
CA SER A 125 1.35 3.03 -13.21
C SER A 125 0.62 4.06 -14.07
N THR A 126 -0.06 5.02 -13.45
CA THR A 126 -0.85 6.04 -14.18
C THR A 126 0.01 6.86 -15.13
N GLN A 127 1.20 7.28 -14.69
CA GLN A 127 2.12 8.06 -15.51
C GLN A 127 2.61 7.27 -16.73
N GLU A 128 2.98 6.02 -16.53
CA GLU A 128 3.38 5.11 -17.60
C GLU A 128 2.26 4.92 -18.65
N ALA A 129 1.02 4.76 -18.18
CA ALA A 129 -0.15 4.66 -19.05
C ALA A 129 -0.35 5.95 -19.87
N TRP A 130 -0.22 7.13 -19.25
CA TRP A 130 -0.31 8.40 -19.94
C TRP A 130 0.80 8.61 -20.99
N GLU A 131 2.01 8.18 -20.72
CA GLU A 131 3.12 8.23 -21.67
C GLU A 131 2.84 7.37 -22.89
N LYS A 132 2.34 6.15 -22.68
CA LYS A 132 1.95 5.25 -23.78
C LYS A 132 0.76 5.78 -24.60
N LEU A 133 -0.21 6.43 -23.97
CA LEU A 133 -1.35 7.03 -24.65
C LEU A 133 -0.95 8.24 -25.51
N LYS A 134 0.11 8.96 -25.15
CA LYS A 134 0.63 10.10 -25.92
C LYS A 134 1.55 9.70 -27.07
N ASP A 135 2.06 8.48 -27.06
CA ASP A 135 2.96 7.98 -28.09
C ASP A 135 2.15 7.58 -29.36
N PRO A 136 2.34 8.27 -30.50
CA PRO A 136 1.58 8.02 -31.71
C PRO A 136 1.90 6.64 -32.35
N GLU A 137 3.05 6.05 -32.04
CA GLU A 137 3.46 4.74 -32.56
C GLU A 137 2.92 3.58 -31.71
N THR A 138 2.35 3.87 -30.55
CA THR A 138 1.85 2.85 -29.61
C THR A 138 0.34 2.72 -29.68
N TYR A 139 -0.17 1.53 -30.02
CA TYR A 139 -1.59 1.23 -29.98
C TYR A 139 -2.01 0.70 -28.60
N VAL A 140 -2.78 1.47 -27.86
CA VAL A 140 -3.19 1.13 -26.49
C VAL A 140 -4.60 0.55 -26.48
N ILE A 141 -4.76 -0.68 -25.93
CA ILE A 141 -6.06 -1.34 -25.74
C ILE A 141 -6.35 -1.42 -24.25
N VAL A 142 -7.55 -1.02 -23.85
CA VAL A 142 -8.01 -1.15 -22.46
C VAL A 142 -8.97 -2.31 -22.33
N GLN A 143 -8.63 -3.25 -21.46
CA GLN A 143 -9.51 -4.37 -21.11
C GLN A 143 -9.82 -4.30 -19.60
N THR A 144 -11.09 -4.18 -19.24
CA THR A 144 -11.55 -4.21 -17.85
C THR A 144 -12.11 -5.57 -17.47
N ALA A 145 -11.72 -6.05 -16.29
CA ALA A 145 -12.33 -7.26 -15.73
C ALA A 145 -13.82 -7.02 -15.43
N PRO A 146 -14.70 -8.05 -15.54
CA PRO A 146 -16.13 -7.89 -15.28
C PRO A 146 -16.45 -7.32 -13.89
N ALA A 147 -15.73 -7.74 -12.84
CA ALA A 147 -15.91 -7.25 -11.48
C ALA A 147 -15.60 -5.76 -11.35
N VAL A 148 -14.53 -5.29 -11.99
CA VAL A 148 -14.14 -3.85 -12.00
C VAL A 148 -15.22 -3.04 -12.72
N ARG A 149 -15.75 -3.54 -13.85
CA ARG A 149 -16.83 -2.89 -14.59
C ARG A 149 -18.09 -2.73 -13.75
N VAL A 150 -18.46 -3.76 -12.97
CA VAL A 150 -19.62 -3.72 -12.07
C VAL A 150 -19.39 -2.70 -10.94
N ALA A 151 -18.22 -2.73 -10.30
CA ALA A 151 -17.88 -1.81 -9.23
C ALA A 151 -17.89 -0.34 -9.70
N LEU A 152 -17.31 -0.04 -10.85
CA LEU A 152 -17.36 1.29 -11.46
C LEU A 152 -18.79 1.69 -11.85
N GLY A 153 -19.59 0.76 -12.39
CA GLY A 153 -20.99 1.01 -12.72
C GLY A 153 -21.82 1.38 -11.49
N LEU A 154 -21.63 0.68 -10.38
CA LEU A 154 -22.29 0.99 -9.11
C LEU A 154 -21.84 2.34 -8.52
N SER A 155 -20.56 2.65 -8.59
CA SER A 155 -20.01 3.91 -8.07
C SER A 155 -20.42 5.12 -8.93
N LEU A 156 -20.66 4.95 -10.21
CA LEU A 156 -21.01 5.99 -11.17
C LEU A 156 -22.49 5.98 -11.61
N ILE A 157 -23.36 5.26 -10.91
CA ILE A 157 -24.76 5.07 -11.29
C ILE A 157 -25.50 6.40 -11.51
N HIS A 158 -25.22 7.39 -10.68
CA HIS A 158 -25.82 8.72 -10.79
C HIS A 158 -25.31 9.54 -11.99
N ILE A 159 -24.16 9.18 -12.54
CA ILE A 159 -23.54 9.86 -13.68
C ILE A 159 -23.91 9.17 -14.99
N SER A 160 -23.97 7.83 -15.02
CA SER A 160 -24.16 7.04 -16.23
C SER A 160 -25.64 6.81 -16.59
N GLU A 161 -26.53 6.76 -15.61
CA GLU A 161 -27.93 6.41 -15.83
C GLU A 161 -28.74 7.46 -16.62
N PRO A 162 -28.57 8.78 -16.41
CA PRO A 162 -29.25 9.80 -17.21
C PRO A 162 -28.90 9.73 -18.70
N THR A 163 -27.69 9.31 -19.03
CA THR A 163 -27.22 9.23 -20.42
C THR A 163 -27.82 8.02 -21.18
N ARG A 164 -28.11 6.92 -20.49
CA ARG A 164 -28.75 5.75 -21.08
C ARG A 164 -30.21 5.98 -21.45
N ARG A 165 -30.94 6.77 -20.67
CA ARG A 165 -32.36 7.07 -20.93
C ARG A 165 -32.58 7.97 -22.14
N ARG A 166 -31.58 8.73 -22.59
CA ARG A 166 -31.66 9.61 -23.77
C ARG A 166 -31.35 8.89 -25.10
N GLY A 167 -30.85 7.68 -25.07
CA GLY A 167 -30.52 6.89 -26.25
C GLY A 167 -31.61 5.92 -26.71
N ILE A 168 -32.83 5.99 -26.13
CA ILE A 168 -33.99 5.17 -26.52
C ILE A 168 -35.13 6.14 -26.85
N SER A 169 -34.98 6.84 -27.94
CA SER A 169 -36.06 7.51 -28.61
C SER A 169 -35.82 7.51 -30.12
#